data_39d4b5940959830e02c3ce5a4454c1c3
#
_entry.id   39d4b5940959830e02c3ce5a4454c1c3
#
_cell.length_a   1.000
_cell.length_b   1.000
_cell.length_c   1.000
_cell.angle_alpha   90.00
_cell.angle_beta   90.00
_cell.angle_gamma   90.00
#
_symmetry.space_group_name_H-M   'P 1'
#
loop_
_entity.id
_entity.type
_entity.pdbx_description
1 polymer ?
#
loop_
_entity_poly.entity_id
_entity_poly.type
_entity_poly.pdbx_seq_one_letter_code
_entity_poly.pdbx_strand_id
1 'polypeptide(L)'
;CAIVIWVVWLSMQTGWPAQPLANVQRLVPGFTPHWGGVAFVVALMATLVWCWLVHWRAGRHRAALWKSLVLPASGAALCWLLLMTLWLPLLDFARGYAPWVRNVMTIMGSPTCVRVHGLTQGQMAAFQYHGRLHLHPLISSADTRVPVDASAAAAPEACPWLIVDSDALPSLVGSPWLSGWRQVQTIRRPSDGNEDVVLW
;
A
#
# COMPACT_ATOMS: atom_id res chain seq x y z
N CYS A 1 -9.69 12.03 -19.19
CA CYS A 1 -9.50 11.34 -17.90
C CYS A 1 -10.07 9.90 -17.95
N ALA A 2 -11.38 9.71 -18.13
CA ALA A 2 -12.03 8.38 -18.12
C ALA A 2 -11.39 7.39 -19.11
N ILE A 3 -11.07 7.83 -20.33
CA ILE A 3 -10.41 6.98 -21.34
C ILE A 3 -9.05 6.47 -20.83
N VAL A 4 -8.27 7.31 -20.19
CA VAL A 4 -6.96 6.92 -19.64
C VAL A 4 -7.14 5.85 -18.55
N ILE A 5 -8.12 6.02 -17.64
CA ILE A 5 -8.40 5.04 -16.59
C ILE A 5 -8.77 3.69 -17.21
N TRP A 6 -9.62 3.67 -18.22
CA TRP A 6 -10.01 2.46 -18.93
C TRP A 6 -8.83 1.79 -19.68
N VAL A 7 -8.03 2.59 -20.39
CA VAL A 7 -6.87 2.07 -21.14
C VAL A 7 -5.86 1.43 -20.21
N VAL A 8 -5.53 2.10 -19.08
CA VAL A 8 -4.59 1.53 -18.10
C VAL A 8 -5.16 0.27 -17.46
N TRP A 9 -6.45 0.27 -17.09
CA TRP A 9 -7.08 -0.92 -16.51
C TRP A 9 -7.12 -2.09 -17.49
N LEU A 10 -7.52 -1.86 -18.75
CA LEU A 10 -7.50 -2.87 -19.80
C LEU A 10 -6.08 -3.40 -20.05
N SER A 11 -5.10 -2.50 -20.07
CA SER A 11 -3.69 -2.87 -20.21
C SER A 11 -3.22 -3.79 -19.08
N MET A 12 -3.65 -3.55 -17.84
CA MET A 12 -3.34 -4.45 -16.72
C MET A 12 -3.98 -5.82 -16.87
N GLN A 13 -5.21 -5.90 -17.42
CA GLN A 13 -5.94 -7.17 -17.56
C GLN A 13 -5.53 -8.00 -18.78
N THR A 14 -5.23 -7.33 -19.89
CA THR A 14 -4.99 -7.98 -21.19
C THR A 14 -3.52 -8.02 -21.62
N GLY A 15 -2.67 -7.21 -20.94
CA GLY A 15 -1.29 -7.01 -21.35
C GLY A 15 -1.10 -6.04 -22.52
N TRP A 16 -2.18 -5.53 -23.12
CA TRP A 16 -2.12 -4.62 -24.26
C TRP A 16 -2.96 -3.34 -23.99
N PRO A 17 -2.42 -2.13 -24.26
CA PRO A 17 -1.08 -1.82 -24.77
C PRO A 17 0.03 -2.00 -23.70
N ALA A 18 1.23 -2.34 -24.16
CA ALA A 18 2.34 -2.71 -23.24
C ALA A 18 2.91 -1.54 -22.43
N GLN A 19 2.87 -0.32 -22.97
CA GLN A 19 3.46 0.86 -22.31
C GLN A 19 2.80 1.20 -20.96
N PRO A 20 1.45 1.31 -20.83
CA PRO A 20 0.81 1.54 -19.55
C PRO A 20 1.09 0.42 -18.55
N LEU A 21 1.10 -0.84 -19.00
CA LEU A 21 1.42 -1.98 -18.17
C LEU A 21 2.85 -1.90 -17.61
N ALA A 22 3.84 -1.60 -18.47
CA ALA A 22 5.23 -1.44 -18.04
C ALA A 22 5.39 -0.32 -17.00
N ASN A 23 4.67 0.78 -17.14
CA ASN A 23 4.67 1.86 -16.17
C ASN A 23 4.06 1.41 -14.81
N VAL A 24 2.96 0.66 -14.84
CA VAL A 24 2.35 0.12 -13.61
C VAL A 24 3.31 -0.86 -12.93
N GLN A 25 3.93 -1.77 -13.67
CA GLN A 25 4.90 -2.73 -13.14
C GLN A 25 6.15 -2.07 -12.56
N ARG A 26 6.57 -0.95 -13.15
CA ARG A 26 7.69 -0.16 -12.64
C ARG A 26 7.35 0.53 -11.32
N LEU A 27 6.12 1.09 -11.22
CA LEU A 27 5.67 1.81 -10.03
C LEU A 27 5.26 0.89 -8.89
N VAL A 28 4.70 -0.28 -9.22
CA VAL A 28 4.17 -1.24 -8.26
C VAL A 28 4.63 -2.65 -8.64
N PRO A 29 5.91 -2.98 -8.39
CA PRO A 29 6.45 -4.29 -8.74
C PRO A 29 5.75 -5.40 -7.93
N GLY A 30 5.43 -6.51 -8.61
CA GLY A 30 4.78 -7.67 -7.98
C GLY A 30 3.25 -7.58 -7.89
N PHE A 31 2.64 -6.51 -8.38
CA PHE A 31 1.18 -6.46 -8.47
C PHE A 31 0.65 -7.43 -9.51
N THR A 32 -0.26 -8.32 -9.09
CA THR A 32 -1.00 -9.23 -9.98
C THR A 32 -2.44 -8.75 -10.10
N PRO A 33 -2.90 -8.34 -11.28
CA PRO A 33 -4.26 -7.85 -11.46
C PRO A 33 -5.27 -8.97 -11.24
N HIS A 34 -6.30 -8.69 -10.44
CA HIS A 34 -7.42 -9.60 -10.24
C HIS A 34 -8.64 -9.08 -11.00
N TRP A 35 -9.31 -9.96 -11.72
CA TRP A 35 -10.53 -9.63 -12.43
C TRP A 35 -11.69 -9.44 -11.46
N GLY A 36 -12.05 -8.19 -11.19
CA GLY A 36 -13.21 -7.81 -10.39
C GLY A 36 -14.46 -7.65 -11.26
N GLY A 37 -15.22 -8.73 -11.51
CA GLY A 37 -16.41 -8.67 -12.38
C GLY A 37 -17.43 -7.64 -11.93
N VAL A 38 -17.70 -7.51 -10.64
CA VAL A 38 -18.64 -6.52 -10.09
C VAL A 38 -18.14 -5.10 -10.34
N ALA A 39 -16.85 -4.83 -10.06
CA ALA A 39 -16.24 -3.52 -10.29
C ALA A 39 -16.29 -3.14 -11.78
N PHE A 40 -16.02 -4.10 -12.67
CA PHE A 40 -16.13 -3.90 -14.11
C PHE A 40 -17.56 -3.52 -14.53
N VAL A 41 -18.58 -4.27 -14.08
CA VAL A 41 -19.98 -4.00 -14.43
C VAL A 41 -20.42 -2.62 -13.93
N VAL A 42 -20.08 -2.26 -12.69
CA VAL A 42 -20.39 -0.93 -12.13
C VAL A 42 -19.73 0.18 -12.94
N ALA A 43 -18.45 0.03 -13.26
CA ALA A 43 -17.70 1.01 -14.05
C ALA A 43 -18.25 1.16 -15.47
N LEU A 44 -18.62 0.05 -16.11
CA LEU A 44 -19.23 0.03 -17.45
C LEU A 44 -20.58 0.74 -17.43
N MET A 45 -21.46 0.36 -16.50
CA MET A 45 -22.78 0.97 -16.36
C MET A 45 -22.70 2.47 -16.09
N ALA A 46 -21.81 2.90 -15.18
CA ALA A 46 -21.60 4.32 -14.90
C ALA A 46 -21.12 5.08 -16.16
N THR A 47 -20.22 4.48 -16.94
CA THR A 47 -19.73 5.08 -18.18
C THR A 47 -20.83 5.20 -19.21
N LEU A 48 -21.65 4.14 -19.39
CA LEU A 48 -22.78 4.16 -20.33
C LEU A 48 -23.84 5.18 -19.93
N VAL A 49 -24.19 5.24 -18.64
CA VAL A 49 -25.15 6.24 -18.12
C VAL A 49 -24.62 7.65 -18.36
N TRP A 50 -23.32 7.89 -18.13
CA TRP A 50 -22.73 9.20 -18.37
C TRP A 50 -22.73 9.57 -19.86
N CYS A 51 -22.35 8.64 -20.74
CA CYS A 51 -22.40 8.82 -22.20
C CYS A 51 -23.84 9.13 -22.68
N TRP A 52 -24.81 8.36 -22.16
CA TRP A 52 -26.22 8.60 -22.45
C TRP A 52 -26.69 9.98 -21.99
N LEU A 53 -26.29 10.38 -20.79
CA LEU A 53 -26.64 11.70 -20.21
C LEU A 53 -26.01 12.83 -21.03
N VAL A 54 -24.77 12.69 -21.47
CA VAL A 54 -24.09 13.67 -22.35
C VAL A 54 -24.80 13.76 -23.69
N HIS A 55 -25.12 12.61 -24.31
CA HIS A 55 -25.83 12.57 -25.59
C HIS A 55 -27.22 13.18 -25.50
N TRP A 56 -28.00 12.80 -24.48
CA TRP A 56 -29.35 13.32 -24.26
C TRP A 56 -29.36 14.84 -24.02
N ARG A 57 -28.39 15.34 -23.27
CA ARG A 57 -28.27 16.77 -22.96
C ARG A 57 -27.69 17.63 -24.07
N ALA A 58 -26.78 17.09 -24.88
CA ALA A 58 -26.19 17.82 -25.99
C ALA A 58 -27.23 18.27 -27.01
N GLY A 59 -28.34 17.50 -27.17
CA GLY A 59 -29.41 17.79 -28.14
C GLY A 59 -30.49 18.75 -27.64
N ARG A 60 -30.67 18.99 -26.36
CA ARG A 60 -31.97 19.46 -25.86
C ARG A 60 -32.04 20.83 -25.18
N HIS A 61 -30.93 21.49 -24.82
CA HIS A 61 -31.06 22.72 -24.00
C HIS A 61 -30.05 23.82 -24.29
N ARG A 62 -30.59 25.06 -24.39
CA ARG A 62 -29.88 26.31 -24.72
C ARG A 62 -29.32 27.05 -23.49
N ALA A 63 -29.60 26.63 -22.26
CA ALA A 63 -29.15 27.34 -21.07
C ALA A 63 -27.65 27.13 -20.81
N ALA A 64 -26.85 28.15 -21.05
CA ALA A 64 -25.38 28.11 -20.98
C ALA A 64 -24.84 27.75 -19.58
N LEU A 65 -25.47 28.24 -18.51
CA LEU A 65 -25.03 28.04 -17.13
C LEU A 65 -25.00 26.55 -16.71
N TRP A 66 -26.00 25.79 -17.14
CA TRP A 66 -26.08 24.35 -16.81
C TRP A 66 -25.07 23.51 -17.59
N LYS A 67 -24.68 23.94 -18.80
CA LYS A 67 -23.66 23.26 -19.60
C LYS A 67 -22.27 23.43 -19.03
N SER A 68 -21.97 24.60 -18.49
CA SER A 68 -20.63 24.91 -17.98
C SER A 68 -20.29 24.23 -16.64
N LEU A 69 -21.29 23.89 -15.83
CA LEU A 69 -21.06 23.34 -14.49
C LEU A 69 -21.37 21.83 -14.37
N VAL A 70 -22.49 21.39 -14.93
CA VAL A 70 -22.97 20.01 -14.76
C VAL A 70 -22.12 18.99 -15.53
N LEU A 71 -21.67 19.31 -16.74
CA LEU A 71 -20.82 18.41 -17.53
C LEU A 71 -19.45 18.16 -16.90
N PRO A 72 -18.68 19.19 -16.51
CA PRO A 72 -17.39 18.93 -15.85
C PRO A 72 -17.58 18.28 -14.48
N ALA A 73 -18.58 18.67 -13.70
CA ALA A 73 -18.85 18.07 -12.39
C ALA A 73 -19.20 16.57 -12.50
N SER A 74 -20.13 16.23 -13.43
CA SER A 74 -20.48 14.82 -13.68
C SER A 74 -19.33 14.01 -14.27
N GLY A 75 -18.50 14.62 -15.11
CA GLY A 75 -17.28 14.03 -15.65
C GLY A 75 -16.23 13.76 -14.57
N ALA A 76 -16.06 14.70 -13.63
CA ALA A 76 -15.17 14.52 -12.49
C ALA A 76 -15.68 13.40 -11.55
N ALA A 77 -17.00 13.36 -11.29
CA ALA A 77 -17.62 12.30 -10.48
C ALA A 77 -17.43 10.92 -11.15
N LEU A 78 -17.62 10.83 -12.47
CA LEU A 78 -17.34 9.61 -13.21
C LEU A 78 -15.88 9.19 -13.11
N CYS A 79 -14.93 10.11 -13.33
CA CYS A 79 -13.50 9.80 -13.21
C CYS A 79 -13.15 9.29 -11.82
N TRP A 80 -13.69 9.92 -10.77
CA TRP A 80 -13.50 9.48 -9.39
C TRP A 80 -14.08 8.08 -9.15
N LEU A 81 -15.29 7.82 -9.61
CA LEU A 81 -15.93 6.51 -9.50
C LEU A 81 -15.12 5.43 -10.22
N LEU A 82 -14.69 5.68 -11.46
CA LEU A 82 -13.86 4.75 -12.21
C LEU A 82 -12.53 4.47 -11.50
N LEU A 83 -11.91 5.50 -10.95
CA LEU A 83 -10.66 5.37 -10.23
C LEU A 83 -10.84 4.52 -8.97
N MET A 84 -11.90 4.77 -8.20
CA MET A 84 -12.20 4.02 -6.98
C MET A 84 -12.72 2.61 -7.23
N THR A 85 -13.29 2.30 -8.40
CA THR A 85 -13.75 0.93 -8.71
C THR A 85 -12.69 0.10 -9.41
N LEU A 86 -12.02 0.66 -10.41
CA LEU A 86 -11.09 -0.10 -11.26
C LEU A 86 -9.66 -0.11 -10.72
N TRP A 87 -9.23 0.96 -10.05
CA TRP A 87 -7.86 1.10 -9.55
C TRP A 87 -7.73 0.84 -8.05
N LEU A 88 -8.84 0.67 -7.34
CA LEU A 88 -8.79 0.41 -5.89
C LEU A 88 -7.87 -0.77 -5.53
N PRO A 89 -7.91 -1.92 -6.22
CA PRO A 89 -7.02 -3.04 -5.89
C PRO A 89 -5.53 -2.70 -6.08
N LEU A 90 -5.21 -1.91 -7.11
CA LEU A 90 -3.86 -1.43 -7.35
C LEU A 90 -3.41 -0.44 -6.26
N LEU A 91 -4.28 0.50 -5.91
CA LEU A 91 -3.99 1.51 -4.89
C LEU A 91 -3.87 0.89 -3.49
N ASP A 92 -4.73 -0.09 -3.19
CA ASP A 92 -4.66 -0.84 -1.93
C ASP A 92 -3.36 -1.65 -1.83
N PHE A 93 -2.98 -2.34 -2.91
CA PHE A 93 -1.70 -3.05 -2.97
C PHE A 93 -0.51 -2.10 -2.83
N ALA A 94 -0.54 -0.95 -3.51
CA ALA A 94 0.56 0.01 -3.50
C ALA A 94 0.70 0.72 -2.15
N ARG A 95 -0.41 1.07 -1.49
CA ARG A 95 -0.41 1.84 -0.24
C ARG A 95 -0.61 1.02 1.02
N GLY A 96 -1.19 -0.19 0.88
CA GLY A 96 -1.43 -1.08 2.00
C GLY A 96 -0.14 -1.69 2.56
N TYR A 97 -0.08 -1.85 3.87
CA TYR A 97 1.03 -2.57 4.52
C TYR A 97 0.88 -4.10 4.41
N ALA A 98 -0.33 -4.59 4.14
CA ALA A 98 -0.63 -6.03 4.16
C ALA A 98 0.23 -6.87 3.20
N PRO A 99 0.47 -6.49 1.93
CA PRO A 99 1.33 -7.26 1.04
C PRO A 99 2.78 -7.28 1.51
N TRP A 100 3.27 -6.14 2.02
CA TRP A 100 4.63 -6.00 2.53
C TRP A 100 4.86 -6.85 3.78
N VAL A 101 3.96 -6.77 4.78
CA VAL A 101 4.02 -7.60 5.98
C VAL A 101 3.96 -9.08 5.63
N ARG A 102 3.09 -9.49 4.71
CA ARG A 102 3.03 -10.90 4.26
C ARG A 102 4.35 -11.37 3.64
N ASN A 103 5.00 -10.53 2.84
CA ASN A 103 6.31 -10.86 2.28
C ASN A 103 7.36 -11.03 3.38
N VAL A 104 7.41 -10.14 4.36
CA VAL A 104 8.27 -10.27 5.54
C VAL A 104 7.99 -11.58 6.29
N MET A 105 6.70 -11.89 6.51
CA MET A 105 6.30 -13.12 7.22
C MET A 105 6.66 -14.40 6.48
N THR A 106 6.64 -14.42 5.15
CA THR A 106 7.08 -15.61 4.37
C THR A 106 8.55 -15.91 4.58
N ILE A 107 9.38 -14.88 4.79
CA ILE A 107 10.83 -15.04 5.02
C ILE A 107 11.09 -15.46 6.46
N MET A 108 10.40 -14.87 7.43
CA MET A 108 10.59 -15.15 8.86
C MET A 108 9.97 -16.47 9.33
N GLY A 109 9.03 -17.08 8.57
CA GLY A 109 8.38 -18.33 8.96
C GLY A 109 7.38 -18.17 10.11
N SER A 110 6.72 -17.01 10.24
CA SER A 110 5.67 -16.73 11.25
C SER A 110 6.11 -16.94 12.72
N PRO A 111 7.17 -16.27 13.18
CA PRO A 111 7.60 -16.34 14.57
C PRO A 111 6.54 -15.73 15.50
N THR A 112 6.52 -16.16 16.75
CA THR A 112 5.59 -15.61 17.75
C THR A 112 6.02 -14.27 18.29
N CYS A 113 7.34 -14.03 18.40
CA CYS A 113 7.90 -12.76 18.86
C CYS A 113 9.01 -12.27 17.95
N VAL A 114 9.13 -10.95 17.86
CA VAL A 114 10.15 -10.24 17.07
C VAL A 114 10.62 -9.00 17.82
N ARG A 115 11.93 -8.75 17.83
CA ARG A 115 12.48 -7.49 18.30
C ARG A 115 12.39 -6.46 17.18
N VAL A 116 12.12 -5.21 17.54
CA VAL A 116 11.98 -4.12 16.57
C VAL A 116 12.76 -2.89 16.99
N HIS A 117 13.36 -2.20 16.01
CA HIS A 117 14.04 -0.94 16.25
C HIS A 117 13.78 0.06 15.11
N GLY A 118 13.44 1.30 15.49
CA GLY A 118 13.24 2.41 14.56
C GLY A 118 11.94 2.37 13.75
N LEU A 119 11.08 1.35 13.94
CA LEU A 119 9.82 1.26 13.22
C LEU A 119 8.85 2.38 13.63
N THR A 120 8.13 2.92 12.66
CA THR A 120 7.03 3.86 12.91
C THR A 120 5.84 3.17 13.58
N GLN A 121 4.98 3.93 14.25
CA GLN A 121 3.78 3.37 14.88
C GLN A 121 2.87 2.66 13.85
N GLY A 122 2.77 3.20 12.62
CA GLY A 122 2.02 2.59 11.53
C GLY A 122 2.57 1.23 11.11
N GLN A 123 3.88 1.12 11.00
CA GLN A 123 4.57 -0.15 10.70
C GLN A 123 4.38 -1.16 11.83
N MET A 124 4.55 -0.73 13.10
CA MET A 124 4.32 -1.61 14.25
C MET A 124 2.88 -2.13 14.28
N ALA A 125 1.90 -1.25 14.12
CA ALA A 125 0.49 -1.65 14.06
C ALA A 125 0.22 -2.62 12.89
N ALA A 126 0.85 -2.41 11.73
CA ALA A 126 0.71 -3.30 10.59
C ALA A 126 1.28 -4.70 10.86
N PHE A 127 2.45 -4.81 11.49
CA PHE A 127 3.03 -6.09 11.88
C PHE A 127 2.19 -6.81 12.96
N GLN A 128 1.65 -6.06 13.92
CA GLN A 128 0.76 -6.63 14.94
C GLN A 128 -0.55 -7.14 14.33
N TYR A 129 -1.17 -6.35 13.45
CA TYR A 129 -2.48 -6.68 12.89
C TYR A 129 -2.38 -7.76 11.79
N HIS A 130 -1.52 -7.55 10.79
CA HIS A 130 -1.40 -8.46 9.64
C HIS A 130 -0.47 -9.64 9.91
N GLY A 131 0.59 -9.43 10.69
CA GLY A 131 1.57 -10.46 11.06
C GLY A 131 1.20 -11.24 12.31
N ARG A 132 0.27 -10.73 13.13
CA ARG A 132 -0.07 -11.28 14.47
C ARG A 132 1.17 -11.49 15.34
N LEU A 133 2.15 -10.59 15.22
CA LEU A 133 3.42 -10.67 15.92
C LEU A 133 3.34 -9.94 17.25
N HIS A 134 3.99 -10.51 18.27
CA HIS A 134 4.32 -9.78 19.48
C HIS A 134 5.62 -9.02 19.26
N LEU A 135 5.52 -7.68 19.18
CA LEU A 135 6.65 -6.82 18.93
C LEU A 135 7.26 -6.35 20.25
N HIS A 136 8.57 -6.54 20.38
CA HIS A 136 9.35 -6.07 21.52
C HIS A 136 10.30 -4.98 21.06
N PRO A 137 10.02 -3.68 21.34
CA PRO A 137 10.90 -2.60 20.96
C PRO A 137 12.24 -2.72 21.70
N LEU A 138 13.33 -2.59 20.97
CA LEU A 138 14.63 -2.37 21.57
C LEU A 138 14.60 -0.94 22.16
N ILE A 139 14.56 -0.84 23.47
CA ILE A 139 14.48 0.44 24.19
C ILE A 139 15.83 1.14 24.00
N SER A 140 15.87 2.10 23.09
CA SER A 140 16.87 3.15 23.16
C SER A 140 16.38 4.15 24.21
N SER A 141 17.16 4.36 25.25
CA SER A 141 16.83 5.20 26.41
C SER A 141 16.66 6.72 26.10
N ALA A 142 16.45 7.08 24.84
CA ALA A 142 16.34 8.47 24.41
C ALA A 142 14.91 8.94 24.05
N ASP A 143 13.91 8.06 23.95
CA ASP A 143 12.56 8.46 23.55
C ASP A 143 11.49 7.99 24.58
N THR A 144 11.49 8.65 25.72
CA THR A 144 10.57 8.40 26.85
C THR A 144 9.21 9.09 26.63
N ARG A 145 8.53 8.82 25.51
CA ARG A 145 7.18 9.40 25.27
C ARG A 145 6.05 8.40 25.14
N VAL A 146 6.34 7.12 25.29
CA VAL A 146 5.28 6.10 25.38
C VAL A 146 5.34 5.51 26.78
N PRO A 147 4.26 5.57 27.58
CA PRO A 147 4.20 4.80 28.82
C PRO A 147 4.23 3.32 28.45
N VAL A 148 5.40 2.73 28.53
CA VAL A 148 5.56 1.28 28.41
C VAL A 148 5.01 0.73 29.72
N ASP A 149 3.87 0.04 29.64
CA ASP A 149 3.40 -0.78 30.75
C ASP A 149 4.56 -1.65 31.24
N ALA A 150 4.80 -1.59 32.56
CA ALA A 150 5.92 -2.26 33.20
C ALA A 150 5.93 -3.81 32.99
N SER A 151 4.91 -4.36 32.37
CA SER A 151 4.80 -5.72 31.87
C SER A 151 5.76 -6.06 30.71
N ALA A 152 6.28 -5.04 30.00
CA ALA A 152 7.21 -5.23 28.89
C ALA A 152 8.67 -5.48 29.32
N ALA A 153 8.98 -5.37 30.61
CA ALA A 153 10.34 -5.55 31.14
C ALA A 153 10.81 -7.03 31.18
N ALA A 154 9.88 -7.98 30.98
CA ALA A 154 10.19 -9.38 30.85
C ALA A 154 10.10 -9.82 29.37
N ALA A 155 10.87 -9.17 28.46
CA ALA A 155 11.01 -9.68 27.13
C ALA A 155 11.65 -11.07 27.21
N PRO A 156 11.01 -12.11 26.65
CA PRO A 156 11.64 -13.42 26.56
C PRO A 156 12.99 -13.29 25.88
N GLU A 157 14.04 -13.78 26.50
CA GLU A 157 15.44 -13.61 26.08
C GLU A 157 15.75 -14.15 24.67
N ALA A 158 14.79 -14.72 23.97
CA ALA A 158 14.98 -15.47 22.73
C ALA A 158 13.93 -15.17 21.64
N CYS A 159 13.69 -13.90 21.28
CA CYS A 159 13.02 -13.66 20.00
C CYS A 159 14.02 -13.95 18.86
N PRO A 160 13.68 -14.84 17.90
CA PRO A 160 14.62 -15.31 16.88
C PRO A 160 14.90 -14.27 15.77
N TRP A 161 14.13 -13.20 15.71
CA TRP A 161 14.21 -12.20 14.67
C TRP A 161 14.31 -10.77 15.22
N LEU A 162 15.08 -9.95 14.51
CA LEU A 162 15.19 -8.51 14.72
C LEU A 162 14.84 -7.79 13.43
N ILE A 163 13.86 -6.89 13.48
CA ILE A 163 13.47 -6.01 12.38
C ILE A 163 13.95 -4.60 12.69
N VAL A 164 14.75 -4.04 11.80
CA VAL A 164 15.31 -2.70 11.93
C VAL A 164 14.87 -1.87 10.73
N ASP A 165 14.37 -0.66 10.95
CA ASP A 165 14.17 0.31 9.88
C ASP A 165 15.52 0.72 9.30
N SER A 166 15.62 0.85 7.96
CA SER A 166 16.87 1.18 7.28
C SER A 166 17.43 2.53 7.73
N ASP A 167 16.57 3.49 8.02
CA ASP A 167 16.99 4.84 8.47
C ASP A 167 17.48 4.84 9.91
N ALA A 168 17.03 3.88 10.72
CA ALA A 168 17.46 3.69 12.10
C ALA A 168 18.73 2.81 12.23
N LEU A 169 19.10 2.09 11.15
CA LEU A 169 20.24 1.19 11.15
C LEU A 169 21.56 1.86 11.57
N PRO A 170 21.91 3.09 11.13
CA PRO A 170 23.16 3.75 11.54
C PRO A 170 23.29 3.93 13.06
N SER A 171 22.18 4.04 13.78
CA SER A 171 22.19 4.18 15.24
C SER A 171 22.55 2.89 15.97
N LEU A 172 22.41 1.74 15.31
CA LEU A 172 22.75 0.42 15.85
C LEU A 172 24.13 -0.08 15.41
N VAL A 173 24.70 0.48 14.34
CA VAL A 173 26.01 0.09 13.85
C VAL A 173 27.08 0.40 14.93
N GLY A 174 27.82 -0.61 15.35
CA GLY A 174 28.81 -0.50 16.43
C GLY A 174 28.24 -0.68 17.84
N SER A 175 26.93 -0.89 17.98
CA SER A 175 26.33 -1.18 19.29
C SER A 175 26.47 -2.67 19.64
N PRO A 176 26.58 -3.02 20.94
CA PRO A 176 26.62 -4.42 21.38
C PRO A 176 25.32 -5.19 21.08
N TRP A 177 24.24 -4.48 20.75
CA TRP A 177 22.93 -5.09 20.43
C TRP A 177 22.93 -5.89 19.12
N LEU A 178 23.78 -5.52 18.16
CA LEU A 178 23.93 -6.25 16.91
C LEU A 178 24.94 -7.42 17.01
N SER A 179 25.70 -7.50 18.11
CA SER A 179 26.63 -8.60 18.30
C SER A 179 25.85 -9.93 18.46
N GLY A 180 26.07 -10.86 17.55
CA GLY A 180 25.36 -12.14 17.53
C GLY A 180 24.19 -12.23 16.55
N TRP A 181 23.78 -11.13 15.94
CA TRP A 181 22.79 -11.12 14.86
C TRP A 181 23.45 -11.23 13.49
N ARG A 182 22.81 -11.93 12.59
CA ARG A 182 23.25 -12.02 11.18
C ARG A 182 22.18 -11.44 10.27
N GLN A 183 22.56 -10.46 9.47
CA GLN A 183 21.67 -9.90 8.48
C GLN A 183 21.24 -10.97 7.46
N VAL A 184 19.95 -11.14 7.29
CA VAL A 184 19.37 -12.09 6.34
C VAL A 184 19.00 -11.39 5.04
N GLN A 185 18.18 -10.34 5.09
CA GLN A 185 17.70 -9.66 3.90
C GLN A 185 17.20 -8.25 4.21
N THR A 186 17.30 -7.35 3.23
CA THR A 186 16.61 -6.06 3.23
C THR A 186 15.35 -6.17 2.36
N ILE A 187 14.21 -5.79 2.91
CA ILE A 187 12.93 -5.85 2.21
C ILE A 187 12.44 -4.44 1.97
N ARG A 188 12.30 -4.10 0.70
CA ARG A 188 11.78 -2.82 0.24
C ARG A 188 10.27 -2.81 0.24
N ARG A 189 9.70 -1.66 0.63
CA ARG A 189 8.28 -1.40 0.39
C ARG A 189 8.08 -1.00 -1.08
N PRO A 190 7.14 -1.61 -1.81
CA PRO A 190 6.99 -1.39 -3.26
C PRO A 190 6.69 0.06 -3.66
N SER A 191 6.05 0.82 -2.79
CA SER A 191 5.56 2.19 -3.11
C SER A 191 6.32 3.31 -2.42
N ASP A 192 7.22 2.99 -1.49
CA ASP A 192 7.94 3.99 -0.71
C ASP A 192 9.40 3.56 -0.53
N GLY A 193 10.32 4.31 -1.12
CA GLY A 193 11.75 4.00 -1.06
C GLY A 193 12.41 4.31 0.28
N ASN A 194 11.69 4.90 1.22
CA ASN A 194 12.21 5.30 2.52
C ASN A 194 11.72 4.39 3.67
N GLU A 195 10.89 3.40 3.37
CA GLU A 195 10.37 2.46 4.38
C GLU A 195 10.93 1.04 4.17
N ASP A 196 12.24 0.96 4.00
CA ASP A 196 12.93 -0.32 3.88
C ASP A 196 13.20 -0.91 5.27
N VAL A 197 12.99 -2.21 5.43
CA VAL A 197 13.36 -2.91 6.67
C VAL A 197 14.44 -3.93 6.44
N VAL A 198 15.33 -4.06 7.41
CA VAL A 198 16.41 -5.02 7.43
C VAL A 198 16.07 -6.11 8.43
N LEU A 199 16.09 -7.36 7.99
CA LEU A 199 15.86 -8.54 8.81
C LEU A 199 17.19 -9.13 9.26
N TRP A 200 17.27 -9.44 10.53
CA TRP A 200 18.42 -10.05 11.20
C TRP A 200 18.00 -11.32 11.94
#